data_69a5861afd07c1fb88da9c16e15fccd5
#
_entry.id   69a5861afd07c1fb88da9c16e15fccd5
#
_cell.length_a   1.000
_cell.length_b   1.000
_cell.length_c   1.000
_cell.angle_alpha   90.00
_cell.angle_beta   90.00
_cell.angle_gamma   90.00
#
_symmetry.space_group_name_H-M   'P 1'
#
loop_
_entity.id
_entity.type
_entity.pdbx_description
1 polymer ?
#
loop_
_entity_poly.entity_id
_entity_poly.type
_entity_poly.pdbx_seq_one_letter_code
_entity_poly.pdbx_strand_id
1 'polypeptide(L)'
;MNSRWKLRTALALAIVFPTICSGQSLAQPSGIDPALMAKAGAGNPDAQFRVGAQYELGAHVTEDAAQAAAWYRKAADQGFAPAQHSLGVLYELGTGVPADPTTAAQWYRKAAKQGFAPAQFSLGLCYVHGKGVPLDFGQALAWYEKAAKQNNSDAMLNLAFLYHNGQGVPKDVARSFDLERQAAEAGSADAQFQLGMDYFQGEEGLKPDNDIARKWLGRSAQQGDVAAQFNYAMLLKAEPAKVYFWLSVAAPHLTGQTKEKTAELRTTTAARLSPAQRAEIDQQVKVWRPVEEQP
;
A
#
# COMPACT_ATOMS: atom_id res chain seq x y z
N MET A 1 -9.69 -12.12 19.29
CA MET A 1 -9.66 -12.09 17.81
C MET A 1 -8.36 -11.42 17.42
N ASN A 2 -7.41 -12.20 16.92
CA ASN A 2 -6.08 -11.71 16.54
C ASN A 2 -6.20 -10.62 15.48
N SER A 3 -5.49 -9.52 15.71
CA SER A 3 -5.41 -8.34 14.81
C SER A 3 -4.82 -8.67 13.41
N ARG A 4 -4.31 -9.86 13.24
CA ARG A 4 -3.62 -10.41 12.08
C ARG A 4 -4.51 -10.44 10.81
N TRP A 5 -5.77 -10.75 10.96
CA TRP A 5 -6.67 -11.02 9.85
C TRP A 5 -7.74 -9.95 9.69
N LYS A 6 -7.35 -8.71 9.55
CA LYS A 6 -8.26 -7.66 9.11
C LYS A 6 -8.26 -7.63 7.58
N LEU A 7 -9.44 -7.82 6.99
CA LEU A 7 -9.64 -7.51 5.57
C LEU A 7 -9.13 -6.10 5.29
N ARG A 8 -8.18 -6.01 4.39
CA ARG A 8 -7.57 -4.73 4.04
C ARG A 8 -8.47 -3.99 3.09
N THR A 9 -8.99 -2.90 3.58
CA THR A 9 -9.65 -1.87 2.78
C THR A 9 -8.61 -0.80 2.43
N ALA A 10 -7.48 -1.21 1.86
CA ALA A 10 -6.49 -0.24 1.44
C ALA A 10 -7.03 0.50 0.23
N LEU A 11 -7.63 1.67 0.47
CA LEU A 11 -7.71 2.73 -0.52
C LEU A 11 -6.28 3.30 -0.70
N ALA A 12 -5.38 2.49 -1.21
CA ALA A 12 -4.14 3.00 -1.72
C ALA A 12 -4.44 3.55 -3.12
N LEU A 13 -4.62 4.85 -3.22
CA LEU A 13 -4.42 5.61 -4.44
C LEU A 13 -2.93 5.51 -4.83
N ALA A 14 -2.47 4.30 -5.14
CA ALA A 14 -1.21 4.11 -5.84
C ALA A 14 -1.46 4.40 -7.31
N ILE A 15 -1.61 5.69 -7.63
CA ILE A 15 -1.39 6.16 -8.99
C ILE A 15 0.11 5.98 -9.18
N VAL A 16 0.50 5.01 -10.00
CA VAL A 16 1.89 4.82 -10.41
C VAL A 16 2.28 6.04 -11.25
N PHE A 17 2.72 7.08 -10.57
CA PHE A 17 3.52 8.13 -11.21
C PHE A 17 4.98 7.87 -10.86
N PRO A 18 5.90 7.99 -11.84
CA PRO A 18 7.31 8.03 -11.52
C PRO A 18 7.53 9.18 -10.52
N THR A 19 8.19 8.86 -9.43
CA THR A 19 8.56 9.72 -8.32
C THR A 19 9.01 11.10 -8.83
N ILE A 20 8.17 12.11 -8.68
CA ILE A 20 8.63 13.49 -8.83
C ILE A 20 9.44 13.80 -7.58
N CYS A 21 10.73 13.96 -7.78
CA CYS A 21 11.72 14.33 -6.77
C CYS A 21 11.17 15.44 -5.85
N SER A 22 10.93 15.10 -4.58
CA SER A 22 10.59 16.05 -3.53
C SER A 22 11.82 16.94 -3.24
N GLY A 23 11.79 18.16 -3.73
CA GLY A 23 12.87 19.11 -3.50
C GLY A 23 12.66 20.48 -4.15
N GLN A 24 11.44 20.85 -4.52
CA GLN A 24 11.18 22.20 -5.00
C GLN A 24 10.19 22.93 -4.09
N SER A 25 10.61 24.11 -3.63
CA SER A 25 9.82 25.20 -3.08
C SER A 25 8.43 25.25 -3.71
N LEU A 26 7.39 25.57 -2.90
CA LEU A 26 6.03 25.88 -3.34
C LEU A 26 6.02 26.95 -4.44
N ALA A 27 6.39 26.56 -5.67
CA ALA A 27 6.19 27.36 -6.84
C ALA A 27 4.67 27.48 -7.08
N GLN A 28 4.20 28.68 -7.36
CA GLN A 28 2.82 28.95 -7.77
C GLN A 28 2.40 27.96 -8.88
N PRO A 29 1.16 27.50 -8.89
CA PRO A 29 0.70 26.55 -9.90
C PRO A 29 0.97 27.11 -11.29
N SER A 30 1.87 26.48 -12.01
CA SER A 30 2.31 26.90 -13.36
C SER A 30 1.28 26.58 -14.45
N GLY A 31 0.14 25.98 -14.06
CA GLY A 31 -0.86 25.45 -14.97
C GLY A 31 -0.49 24.08 -15.58
N ILE A 32 -1.47 23.42 -16.13
CA ILE A 32 -1.26 22.14 -16.83
C ILE A 32 -0.49 22.43 -18.13
N ASP A 33 0.49 21.58 -18.47
CA ASP A 33 1.23 21.65 -19.73
C ASP A 33 0.28 21.85 -20.92
N PRO A 34 0.43 22.94 -21.71
CA PRO A 34 -0.42 23.20 -22.86
C PRO A 34 -0.46 22.06 -23.89
N ALA A 35 0.64 21.33 -24.07
CA ALA A 35 0.67 20.18 -24.98
C ALA A 35 -0.15 19.00 -24.44
N LEU A 36 -0.14 18.76 -23.13
CA LEU A 36 -0.99 17.77 -22.48
C LEU A 36 -2.47 18.16 -22.60
N MET A 37 -2.81 19.43 -22.32
CA MET A 37 -4.19 19.95 -22.48
C MET A 37 -4.68 19.86 -23.91
N ALA A 38 -3.86 20.18 -24.91
CA ALA A 38 -4.23 20.06 -26.32
C ALA A 38 -4.55 18.59 -26.69
N LYS A 39 -3.72 17.62 -26.25
CA LYS A 39 -3.97 16.18 -26.45
C LYS A 39 -5.25 15.73 -25.78
N ALA A 40 -5.48 16.15 -24.54
CA ALA A 40 -6.70 15.82 -23.79
C ALA A 40 -7.95 16.41 -24.46
N GLY A 41 -7.87 17.66 -24.93
CA GLY A 41 -8.92 18.34 -25.70
C GLY A 41 -9.21 17.67 -27.04
N ALA A 42 -8.18 17.10 -27.68
CA ALA A 42 -8.31 16.30 -28.90
C ALA A 42 -8.91 14.89 -28.66
N GLY A 43 -9.24 14.57 -27.41
CA GLY A 43 -9.93 13.30 -27.07
C GLY A 43 -9.01 12.15 -26.69
N ASN A 44 -7.68 12.34 -26.57
CA ASN A 44 -6.78 11.27 -26.18
C ASN A 44 -7.06 10.81 -24.72
N PRO A 45 -7.44 9.53 -24.48
CA PRO A 45 -7.88 9.07 -23.16
C PRO A 45 -6.76 9.04 -22.11
N ASP A 46 -5.51 8.75 -22.48
CA ASP A 46 -4.36 8.82 -21.57
C ASP A 46 -4.11 10.27 -21.12
N ALA A 47 -4.13 11.22 -22.07
CA ALA A 47 -3.97 12.63 -21.74
C ALA A 47 -5.11 13.14 -20.84
N GLN A 48 -6.35 12.75 -21.11
CA GLN A 48 -7.50 13.07 -20.26
C GLN A 48 -7.34 12.51 -18.84
N PHE A 49 -6.92 11.27 -18.71
CA PHE A 49 -6.62 10.67 -17.40
C PHE A 49 -5.53 11.44 -16.66
N ARG A 50 -4.43 11.77 -17.33
CA ARG A 50 -3.32 12.54 -16.73
C ARG A 50 -3.72 13.96 -16.32
N VAL A 51 -4.59 14.62 -17.07
CA VAL A 51 -5.16 15.91 -16.68
C VAL A 51 -6.04 15.76 -15.44
N GLY A 52 -6.89 14.72 -15.39
CA GLY A 52 -7.69 14.40 -14.22
C GLY A 52 -6.83 14.19 -12.97
N ALA A 53 -5.74 13.45 -13.10
CA ALA A 53 -4.81 13.20 -12.01
C ALA A 53 -4.11 14.49 -11.49
N GLN A 54 -3.80 15.44 -12.36
CA GLN A 54 -3.26 16.73 -11.92
C GLN A 54 -4.25 17.53 -11.08
N TYR A 55 -5.53 17.51 -11.44
CA TYR A 55 -6.59 18.14 -10.63
C TYR A 55 -6.82 17.39 -9.31
N GLU A 56 -6.75 16.07 -9.30
CA GLU A 56 -6.91 15.25 -8.09
C GLU A 56 -5.78 15.51 -7.07
N LEU A 57 -4.54 15.64 -7.54
CA LEU A 57 -3.35 15.82 -6.70
C LEU A 57 -3.02 17.29 -6.41
N GLY A 58 -3.68 18.25 -7.04
CA GLY A 58 -3.27 19.64 -6.99
C GLY A 58 -1.88 19.89 -7.62
N ALA A 59 -1.45 19.00 -8.52
CA ALA A 59 -0.14 19.10 -9.17
C ALA A 59 -0.21 20.08 -10.33
N HIS A 60 0.53 21.20 -10.24
CA HIS A 60 0.57 22.30 -11.21
C HIS A 60 -0.73 23.13 -11.32
N VAL A 61 -1.82 22.71 -10.70
CA VAL A 61 -3.11 23.40 -10.59
C VAL A 61 -3.64 23.30 -9.17
N THR A 62 -4.60 24.12 -8.82
CA THR A 62 -5.32 23.94 -7.55
C THR A 62 -6.09 22.61 -7.58
N GLU A 63 -6.04 21.87 -6.49
CA GLU A 63 -6.82 20.63 -6.31
C GLU A 63 -8.30 20.91 -6.57
N ASP A 64 -8.90 20.11 -7.47
CA ASP A 64 -10.31 20.19 -7.82
C ASP A 64 -10.84 18.80 -8.19
N ALA A 65 -11.42 18.14 -7.22
CA ALA A 65 -11.94 16.79 -7.37
C ALA A 65 -13.10 16.70 -8.41
N ALA A 66 -13.87 17.76 -8.59
CA ALA A 66 -14.95 17.78 -9.57
C ALA A 66 -14.38 17.85 -11.00
N GLN A 67 -13.34 18.63 -11.22
CA GLN A 67 -12.60 18.64 -12.49
C GLN A 67 -11.90 17.29 -12.73
N ALA A 68 -11.29 16.70 -11.71
CA ALA A 68 -10.71 15.36 -11.80
C ALA A 68 -11.74 14.33 -12.28
N ALA A 69 -12.91 14.29 -11.63
CA ALA A 69 -14.01 13.40 -12.00
C ALA A 69 -14.50 13.63 -13.44
N ALA A 70 -14.59 14.89 -13.87
CA ALA A 70 -15.02 15.24 -15.23
C ALA A 70 -14.03 14.74 -16.29
N TRP A 71 -12.73 14.88 -16.05
CA TRP A 71 -11.69 14.40 -16.95
C TRP A 71 -11.57 12.87 -16.96
N TYR A 72 -11.62 12.24 -15.78
CA TYR A 72 -11.65 10.77 -15.67
C TYR A 72 -12.86 10.20 -16.40
N ARG A 73 -14.03 10.82 -16.31
CA ARG A 73 -15.22 10.38 -17.02
C ARG A 73 -15.01 10.38 -18.53
N LYS A 74 -14.43 11.44 -19.12
CA LYS A 74 -14.13 11.51 -20.54
C LYS A 74 -13.26 10.34 -21.00
N ALA A 75 -12.22 10.00 -20.23
CA ALA A 75 -11.35 8.88 -20.54
C ALA A 75 -12.03 7.52 -20.28
N ALA A 76 -12.80 7.39 -19.20
CA ALA A 76 -13.49 6.17 -18.80
C ALA A 76 -14.59 5.78 -19.80
N ASP A 77 -15.31 6.77 -20.36
CA ASP A 77 -16.33 6.55 -21.39
C ASP A 77 -15.73 6.04 -22.71
N GLN A 78 -14.46 6.32 -22.96
CA GLN A 78 -13.69 5.76 -24.08
C GLN A 78 -13.11 4.36 -23.78
N GLY A 79 -13.38 3.80 -22.61
CA GLY A 79 -12.90 2.47 -22.21
C GLY A 79 -11.53 2.45 -21.55
N PHE A 80 -10.92 3.60 -21.22
CA PHE A 80 -9.60 3.63 -20.59
C PHE A 80 -9.66 3.07 -19.16
N ALA A 81 -9.14 1.86 -18.95
CA ALA A 81 -9.30 1.11 -17.71
C ALA A 81 -8.76 1.83 -16.45
N PRO A 82 -7.59 2.51 -16.48
CA PRO A 82 -7.14 3.31 -15.34
C PRO A 82 -8.14 4.41 -14.94
N ALA A 83 -8.71 5.13 -15.92
CA ALA A 83 -9.70 6.17 -15.64
C ALA A 83 -11.02 5.59 -15.13
N GLN A 84 -11.45 4.43 -15.63
CA GLN A 84 -12.62 3.72 -15.11
C GLN A 84 -12.43 3.36 -13.64
N HIS A 85 -11.24 2.85 -13.26
CA HIS A 85 -10.92 2.55 -11.88
C HIS A 85 -10.92 3.82 -11.01
N SER A 86 -10.19 4.87 -11.40
CA SER A 86 -10.15 6.14 -10.65
C SER A 86 -11.53 6.77 -10.49
N LEU A 87 -12.35 6.76 -11.52
CA LEU A 87 -13.72 7.25 -11.43
C LEU A 87 -14.56 6.40 -10.46
N GLY A 88 -14.35 5.08 -10.44
CA GLY A 88 -14.93 4.19 -9.44
C GLY A 88 -14.56 4.57 -8.01
N VAL A 89 -13.28 4.89 -7.76
CA VAL A 89 -12.79 5.37 -6.46
C VAL A 89 -13.48 6.68 -6.05
N LEU A 90 -13.60 7.65 -6.97
CA LEU A 90 -14.29 8.91 -6.67
C LEU A 90 -15.76 8.70 -6.29
N TYR A 91 -16.47 7.77 -6.94
CA TYR A 91 -17.84 7.40 -6.57
C TYR A 91 -17.91 6.63 -5.25
N GLU A 92 -16.93 5.80 -4.94
CA GLU A 92 -16.90 5.09 -3.65
C GLU A 92 -16.70 6.06 -2.48
N LEU A 93 -15.85 7.07 -2.67
CA LEU A 93 -15.50 8.07 -1.65
C LEU A 93 -16.47 9.25 -1.58
N GLY A 94 -17.22 9.54 -2.64
CA GLY A 94 -18.00 10.76 -2.76
C GLY A 94 -17.12 12.00 -2.98
N THR A 95 -15.95 11.85 -3.61
CA THR A 95 -14.99 12.92 -3.84
C THR A 95 -15.20 13.52 -5.23
N GLY A 96 -15.60 14.79 -5.30
CA GLY A 96 -15.92 15.49 -6.55
C GLY A 96 -17.20 15.04 -7.25
N VAL A 97 -17.81 13.97 -6.78
CA VAL A 97 -19.12 13.42 -7.20
C VAL A 97 -19.87 12.92 -5.96
N PRO A 98 -21.20 12.86 -5.95
CA PRO A 98 -21.93 12.22 -4.86
C PRO A 98 -21.54 10.75 -4.72
N ALA A 99 -21.39 10.29 -3.46
CA ALA A 99 -21.06 8.89 -3.19
C ALA A 99 -22.15 7.95 -3.74
N ASP A 100 -21.74 7.00 -4.53
CA ASP A 100 -22.61 5.96 -5.09
C ASP A 100 -21.81 4.64 -5.26
N PRO A 101 -21.85 3.75 -4.25
CA PRO A 101 -21.15 2.47 -4.31
C PRO A 101 -21.60 1.57 -5.49
N THR A 102 -22.85 1.70 -5.93
CA THR A 102 -23.35 0.91 -7.07
C THR A 102 -22.69 1.35 -8.36
N THR A 103 -22.62 2.66 -8.60
CA THR A 103 -21.89 3.23 -9.73
C THR A 103 -20.39 2.94 -9.64
N ALA A 104 -19.78 3.00 -8.45
CA ALA A 104 -18.39 2.62 -8.25
C ALA A 104 -18.12 1.17 -8.68
N ALA A 105 -18.91 0.22 -8.18
CA ALA A 105 -18.78 -1.20 -8.56
C ALA A 105 -18.99 -1.45 -10.06
N GLN A 106 -19.85 -0.68 -10.72
CA GLN A 106 -20.03 -0.77 -12.19
C GLN A 106 -18.75 -0.33 -12.93
N TRP A 107 -18.11 0.77 -12.50
CA TRP A 107 -16.87 1.24 -13.09
C TRP A 107 -15.72 0.27 -12.84
N TYR A 108 -15.57 -0.22 -11.60
CA TYR A 108 -14.60 -1.26 -11.28
C TYR A 108 -14.80 -2.50 -12.15
N ARG A 109 -16.03 -2.94 -12.36
CA ARG A 109 -16.35 -4.11 -13.21
C ARG A 109 -15.94 -3.90 -14.67
N LYS A 110 -16.12 -2.68 -15.21
CA LYS A 110 -15.69 -2.35 -16.58
C LYS A 110 -14.16 -2.47 -16.71
N ALA A 111 -13.39 -1.87 -15.79
CA ALA A 111 -11.94 -1.95 -15.79
C ALA A 111 -11.41 -3.37 -15.49
N ALA A 112 -12.03 -4.08 -14.54
CA ALA A 112 -11.66 -5.43 -14.16
C ALA A 112 -11.82 -6.45 -15.30
N LYS A 113 -12.87 -6.29 -16.11
CA LYS A 113 -13.10 -7.12 -17.32
C LYS A 113 -12.03 -6.91 -18.38
N GLN A 114 -11.36 -5.78 -18.40
CA GLN A 114 -10.22 -5.49 -19.29
C GLN A 114 -8.90 -6.04 -18.75
N GLY A 115 -8.91 -6.68 -17.59
CA GLY A 115 -7.69 -7.22 -16.95
C GLY A 115 -6.97 -6.25 -16.03
N PHE A 116 -7.50 -5.05 -15.75
CA PHE A 116 -6.82 -4.09 -14.89
C PHE A 116 -6.80 -4.57 -13.44
N ALA A 117 -5.63 -5.00 -12.94
CA ALA A 117 -5.47 -5.65 -11.64
C ALA A 117 -5.97 -4.81 -10.46
N PRO A 118 -5.72 -3.48 -10.37
CA PRO A 118 -6.29 -2.67 -9.30
C PRO A 118 -7.82 -2.71 -9.26
N ALA A 119 -8.48 -2.70 -10.42
CA ALA A 119 -9.94 -2.76 -10.48
C ALA A 119 -10.48 -4.16 -10.16
N GLN A 120 -9.74 -5.22 -10.50
CA GLN A 120 -10.08 -6.60 -10.09
C GLN A 120 -10.05 -6.72 -8.57
N PHE A 121 -9.03 -6.17 -7.93
CA PHE A 121 -8.92 -6.10 -6.48
C PHE A 121 -10.07 -5.29 -5.85
N SER A 122 -10.33 -4.06 -6.33
CA SER A 122 -11.41 -3.20 -5.83
C SER A 122 -12.78 -3.86 -5.98
N LEU A 123 -13.04 -4.55 -7.10
CA LEU A 123 -14.29 -5.29 -7.30
C LEU A 123 -14.40 -6.48 -6.34
N GLY A 124 -13.30 -7.17 -6.04
CA GLY A 124 -13.24 -8.20 -5.00
C GLY A 124 -13.63 -7.65 -3.63
N LEU A 125 -13.11 -6.46 -3.25
CA LEU A 125 -13.50 -5.76 -2.03
C LEU A 125 -15.00 -5.41 -2.00
N CYS A 126 -15.56 -4.95 -3.13
CA CYS A 126 -16.99 -4.69 -3.23
C CYS A 126 -17.81 -5.94 -2.89
N TYR A 127 -17.43 -7.11 -3.39
CA TYR A 127 -18.13 -8.37 -3.09
C TYR A 127 -17.94 -8.85 -1.65
N VAL A 128 -16.75 -8.68 -1.06
CA VAL A 128 -16.50 -9.04 0.34
C VAL A 128 -17.35 -8.21 1.31
N HIS A 129 -17.53 -6.93 1.00
CA HIS A 129 -18.25 -6.01 1.89
C HIS A 129 -19.72 -5.79 1.51
N GLY A 130 -20.19 -6.33 0.39
CA GLY A 130 -21.52 -6.06 -0.13
C GLY A 130 -21.73 -4.59 -0.54
N LYS A 131 -20.66 -3.87 -0.93
CA LYS A 131 -20.71 -2.46 -1.32
C LYS A 131 -21.04 -2.32 -2.80
N GLY A 132 -22.23 -1.82 -3.11
CA GLY A 132 -22.71 -1.62 -4.49
C GLY A 132 -23.02 -2.91 -5.26
N VAL A 133 -22.76 -4.05 -4.65
CA VAL A 133 -23.11 -5.40 -5.12
C VAL A 133 -23.51 -6.26 -3.91
N PRO A 134 -24.32 -7.32 -4.09
CA PRO A 134 -24.58 -8.28 -3.02
C PRO A 134 -23.26 -8.90 -2.50
N LEU A 135 -23.18 -9.15 -1.18
CA LEU A 135 -22.08 -9.87 -0.57
C LEU A 135 -21.93 -11.26 -1.20
N ASP A 136 -20.74 -11.58 -1.71
CA ASP A 136 -20.46 -12.87 -2.36
C ASP A 136 -18.94 -13.16 -2.30
N PHE A 137 -18.55 -14.01 -1.35
CA PHE A 137 -17.14 -14.40 -1.19
C PHE A 137 -16.61 -15.24 -2.36
N GLY A 138 -17.48 -15.98 -3.07
CA GLY A 138 -17.08 -16.75 -4.26
C GLY A 138 -16.68 -15.82 -5.43
N GLN A 139 -17.47 -14.76 -5.63
CA GLN A 139 -17.10 -13.72 -6.60
C GLN A 139 -15.83 -12.95 -6.18
N ALA A 140 -15.72 -12.61 -4.90
CA ALA A 140 -14.52 -11.97 -4.38
C ALA A 140 -13.27 -12.80 -4.65
N LEU A 141 -13.32 -14.10 -4.31
CA LEU A 141 -12.24 -15.05 -4.55
C LEU A 141 -11.83 -15.06 -6.03
N ALA A 142 -12.81 -15.19 -6.94
CA ALA A 142 -12.54 -15.24 -8.37
C ALA A 142 -11.87 -13.95 -8.90
N TRP A 143 -12.21 -12.79 -8.36
CA TRP A 143 -11.59 -11.52 -8.75
C TRP A 143 -10.21 -11.32 -8.11
N TYR A 144 -10.03 -11.70 -6.85
CA TYR A 144 -8.72 -11.68 -6.19
C TYR A 144 -7.73 -12.63 -6.86
N GLU A 145 -8.16 -13.82 -7.29
CA GLU A 145 -7.29 -14.74 -8.04
C GLU A 145 -6.77 -14.13 -9.35
N LYS A 146 -7.62 -13.37 -10.06
CA LYS A 146 -7.20 -12.68 -11.29
C LYS A 146 -6.19 -11.58 -11.01
N ALA A 147 -6.40 -10.80 -9.95
CA ALA A 147 -5.46 -9.75 -9.55
C ALA A 147 -4.14 -10.34 -9.02
N ALA A 148 -4.21 -11.40 -8.19
CA ALA A 148 -3.04 -12.08 -7.65
C ALA A 148 -2.14 -12.68 -8.74
N LYS A 149 -2.70 -13.21 -9.82
CA LYS A 149 -1.95 -13.68 -11.01
C LYS A 149 -1.16 -12.57 -11.71
N GLN A 150 -1.47 -11.32 -11.43
CA GLN A 150 -0.77 -10.14 -11.93
C GLN A 150 0.12 -9.48 -10.86
N ASN A 151 0.53 -10.25 -9.85
CA ASN A 151 1.36 -9.82 -8.74
C ASN A 151 0.75 -8.72 -7.86
N ASN A 152 -0.58 -8.58 -7.83
CA ASN A 152 -1.22 -7.68 -6.88
C ASN A 152 -1.16 -8.29 -5.47
N SER A 153 -0.27 -7.77 -4.65
CA SER A 153 0.01 -8.27 -3.31
C SER A 153 -1.16 -8.11 -2.34
N ASP A 154 -1.96 -7.05 -2.48
CA ASP A 154 -3.15 -6.85 -1.65
C ASP A 154 -4.22 -7.89 -1.96
N ALA A 155 -4.37 -8.26 -3.24
CA ALA A 155 -5.25 -9.35 -3.63
C ALA A 155 -4.76 -10.70 -3.09
N MET A 156 -3.45 -10.96 -3.09
CA MET A 156 -2.87 -12.17 -2.50
C MET A 156 -3.18 -12.26 -1.00
N LEU A 157 -3.02 -11.16 -0.25
CA LEU A 157 -3.31 -11.12 1.19
C LEU A 157 -4.80 -11.29 1.50
N ASN A 158 -5.69 -10.66 0.71
CA ASN A 158 -7.12 -10.86 0.89
C ASN A 158 -7.57 -12.28 0.50
N LEU A 159 -6.97 -12.85 -0.53
CA LEU A 159 -7.17 -14.24 -0.91
C LEU A 159 -6.69 -15.20 0.19
N ALA A 160 -5.54 -14.94 0.79
CA ALA A 160 -5.02 -15.67 1.94
C ALA A 160 -6.02 -15.64 3.12
N PHE A 161 -6.59 -14.46 3.41
CA PHE A 161 -7.63 -14.31 4.41
C PHE A 161 -8.85 -15.18 4.13
N LEU A 162 -9.33 -15.24 2.88
CA LEU A 162 -10.49 -16.08 2.50
C LEU A 162 -10.19 -17.57 2.72
N TYR A 163 -9.00 -18.03 2.32
CA TYR A 163 -8.58 -19.44 2.55
C TYR A 163 -8.40 -19.77 4.03
N HIS A 164 -7.80 -18.85 4.82
CA HIS A 164 -7.60 -19.06 6.25
C HIS A 164 -8.93 -19.24 7.00
N ASN A 165 -9.95 -18.46 6.64
CA ASN A 165 -11.24 -18.46 7.31
C ASN A 165 -12.28 -19.39 6.68
N GLY A 166 -12.01 -19.94 5.50
CA GLY A 166 -12.98 -20.77 4.78
C GLY A 166 -14.18 -19.95 4.26
N GLN A 167 -13.94 -18.71 3.82
CA GLN A 167 -14.97 -17.81 3.29
C GLN A 167 -15.06 -17.93 1.77
N GLY A 168 -16.17 -18.46 1.26
CA GLY A 168 -16.38 -18.72 -0.17
C GLY A 168 -15.57 -19.89 -0.74
N VAL A 169 -14.72 -20.51 0.07
CA VAL A 169 -13.85 -21.63 -0.27
C VAL A 169 -13.62 -22.48 0.99
N PRO A 170 -13.36 -23.79 0.90
CA PRO A 170 -12.94 -24.59 2.05
C PRO A 170 -11.70 -23.99 2.72
N LYS A 171 -11.67 -24.03 4.05
CA LYS A 171 -10.52 -23.56 4.82
C LYS A 171 -9.26 -24.32 4.42
N ASP A 172 -8.20 -23.58 4.07
CA ASP A 172 -6.89 -24.10 3.70
C ASP A 172 -5.79 -23.17 4.22
N VAL A 173 -5.26 -23.50 5.40
CA VAL A 173 -4.21 -22.70 6.07
C VAL A 173 -2.88 -22.78 5.32
N ALA A 174 -2.58 -23.92 4.70
CA ALA A 174 -1.33 -24.05 3.91
C ALA A 174 -1.36 -23.14 2.69
N ARG A 175 -2.49 -23.11 1.98
CA ARG A 175 -2.70 -22.21 0.85
C ARG A 175 -2.67 -20.74 1.25
N SER A 176 -3.25 -20.39 2.42
CA SER A 176 -3.17 -19.06 3.00
C SER A 176 -1.72 -18.62 3.19
N PHE A 177 -0.91 -19.45 3.85
CA PHE A 177 0.49 -19.14 4.09
C PHE A 177 1.32 -19.00 2.80
N ASP A 178 1.06 -19.87 1.81
CA ASP A 178 1.71 -19.74 0.49
C ASP A 178 1.41 -18.40 -0.20
N LEU A 179 0.17 -17.92 -0.09
CA LEU A 179 -0.25 -16.63 -0.65
C LEU A 179 0.39 -15.44 0.09
N GLU A 180 0.50 -15.52 1.41
CA GLU A 180 1.21 -14.52 2.21
C GLU A 180 2.70 -14.44 1.82
N ARG A 181 3.34 -15.60 1.63
CA ARG A 181 4.72 -15.67 1.17
C ARG A 181 4.87 -15.05 -0.22
N GLN A 182 3.96 -15.37 -1.15
CA GLN A 182 3.97 -14.76 -2.49
C GLN A 182 3.78 -13.23 -2.42
N ALA A 183 2.89 -12.73 -1.57
CA ALA A 183 2.71 -11.30 -1.36
C ALA A 183 3.97 -10.63 -0.79
N ALA A 184 4.68 -11.27 0.14
CA ALA A 184 5.93 -10.79 0.69
C ALA A 184 7.06 -10.75 -0.37
N GLU A 185 7.13 -11.79 -1.22
CA GLU A 185 8.05 -11.87 -2.35
C GLU A 185 7.75 -10.80 -3.41
N ALA A 186 6.46 -10.51 -3.63
CA ALA A 186 6.00 -9.44 -4.51
C ALA A 186 6.18 -8.01 -3.93
N GLY A 187 6.86 -7.86 -2.81
CA GLY A 187 7.24 -6.56 -2.25
C GLY A 187 6.29 -5.98 -1.21
N SER A 188 5.19 -6.63 -0.85
CA SER A 188 4.28 -6.09 0.19
C SER A 188 4.96 -5.95 1.54
N ALA A 189 5.12 -4.71 2.02
CA ALA A 189 5.71 -4.43 3.33
C ALA A 189 4.97 -5.12 4.47
N ASP A 190 3.66 -5.16 4.39
CA ASP A 190 2.81 -5.78 5.39
C ASP A 190 2.92 -7.32 5.40
N ALA A 191 2.98 -7.93 4.20
CA ALA A 191 3.20 -9.37 4.10
C ALA A 191 4.61 -9.74 4.61
N GLN A 192 5.61 -8.92 4.29
CA GLN A 192 6.98 -9.08 4.79
C GLN A 192 7.04 -8.95 6.33
N PHE A 193 6.34 -7.96 6.90
CA PHE A 193 6.23 -7.82 8.35
C PHE A 193 5.58 -9.06 8.97
N GLN A 194 4.45 -9.50 8.44
CA GLN A 194 3.71 -10.64 8.97
C GLN A 194 4.55 -11.93 8.90
N LEU A 195 5.12 -12.21 7.73
CA LEU A 195 5.97 -13.38 7.53
C LEU A 195 7.21 -13.35 8.42
N GLY A 196 7.80 -12.17 8.61
CA GLY A 196 8.89 -11.97 9.55
C GLY A 196 8.52 -12.27 11.00
N MET A 197 7.32 -11.84 11.42
CA MET A 197 6.81 -12.13 12.76
C MET A 197 6.48 -13.62 12.95
N ASP A 198 5.97 -14.29 11.92
CA ASP A 198 5.66 -15.73 11.97
C ASP A 198 6.91 -16.58 12.17
N TYR A 199 7.98 -16.26 11.45
CA TYR A 199 9.28 -16.89 11.69
C TYR A 199 9.90 -16.51 13.04
N PHE A 200 9.64 -15.31 13.55
CA PHE A 200 10.13 -14.91 14.86
C PHE A 200 9.43 -15.66 15.99
N GLN A 201 8.13 -15.87 15.89
CA GLN A 201 7.31 -16.48 16.94
C GLN A 201 7.16 -17.99 16.77
N GLY A 202 7.40 -18.53 15.58
CA GLY A 202 7.12 -19.92 15.25
C GLY A 202 5.63 -20.20 15.08
N GLU A 203 4.88 -19.23 14.53
CA GLU A 203 3.45 -19.38 14.24
C GLU A 203 3.20 -20.18 12.94
N GLU A 204 1.96 -20.61 12.71
CA GLU A 204 1.50 -21.37 11.54
C GLU A 204 2.27 -22.68 11.27
N GLY A 205 2.79 -23.30 12.34
CA GLY A 205 3.55 -24.55 12.26
C GLY A 205 5.01 -24.37 11.83
N LEU A 206 5.47 -23.13 11.70
CA LEU A 206 6.88 -22.82 11.43
C LEU A 206 7.74 -23.08 12.68
N LYS A 207 8.99 -23.43 12.44
CA LYS A 207 10.00 -23.38 13.51
C LYS A 207 10.51 -21.95 13.62
N PRO A 208 10.69 -21.39 14.84
CA PRO A 208 11.30 -20.08 15.03
C PRO A 208 12.65 -19.99 14.32
N ASP A 209 12.81 -18.96 13.50
CA ASP A 209 14.05 -18.69 12.76
C ASP A 209 14.32 -17.17 12.72
N ASN A 210 15.25 -16.73 13.56
CA ASN A 210 15.59 -15.32 13.69
C ASN A 210 16.31 -14.75 12.45
N ASP A 211 16.97 -15.56 11.65
CA ASP A 211 17.68 -15.09 10.47
C ASP A 211 16.69 -14.84 9.31
N ILE A 212 15.72 -15.74 9.14
CA ILE A 212 14.62 -15.52 8.20
C ILE A 212 13.75 -14.36 8.67
N ALA A 213 13.40 -14.29 9.97
CA ALA A 213 12.66 -13.18 10.55
C ALA A 213 13.37 -11.83 10.30
N ARG A 214 14.69 -11.78 10.53
CA ARG A 214 15.51 -10.59 10.28
C ARG A 214 15.47 -10.15 8.83
N LYS A 215 15.55 -11.10 7.87
CA LYS A 215 15.46 -10.80 6.44
C LYS A 215 14.14 -10.12 6.09
N TRP A 216 13.01 -10.68 6.50
CA TRP A 216 11.69 -10.17 6.14
C TRP A 216 11.33 -8.89 6.87
N LEU A 217 11.58 -8.81 8.19
CA LEU A 217 11.38 -7.58 8.96
C LEU A 217 12.28 -6.45 8.46
N GLY A 218 13.51 -6.75 8.02
CA GLY A 218 14.42 -5.77 7.46
C GLY A 218 13.90 -5.17 6.14
N ARG A 219 13.34 -5.99 5.24
CA ARG A 219 12.72 -5.52 3.99
C ARG A 219 11.52 -4.61 4.28
N SER A 220 10.61 -5.04 5.15
CA SER A 220 9.46 -4.25 5.57
C SER A 220 9.86 -2.94 6.26
N ALA A 221 10.86 -2.97 7.14
CA ALA A 221 11.40 -1.78 7.80
C ALA A 221 11.96 -0.75 6.82
N GLN A 222 12.65 -1.21 5.76
CA GLN A 222 13.17 -0.35 4.69
C GLN A 222 12.06 0.33 3.90
N GLN A 223 10.92 -0.30 3.76
CA GLN A 223 9.73 0.28 3.11
C GLN A 223 8.95 1.25 4.02
N GLY A 224 9.38 1.45 5.25
CA GLY A 224 8.79 2.42 6.17
C GLY A 224 7.77 1.84 7.15
N ASP A 225 7.57 0.52 7.20
CA ASP A 225 6.70 -0.07 8.22
C ASP A 225 7.29 0.14 9.62
N VAL A 226 6.60 0.94 10.44
CA VAL A 226 7.07 1.36 11.76
C VAL A 226 7.15 0.19 12.75
N ALA A 227 6.22 -0.77 12.64
CA ALA A 227 6.23 -1.95 13.49
C ALA A 227 7.40 -2.88 13.11
N ALA A 228 7.67 -3.02 11.81
CA ALA A 228 8.84 -3.74 11.33
C ALA A 228 10.14 -3.08 11.77
N GLN A 229 10.27 -1.75 11.69
CA GLN A 229 11.45 -1.02 12.14
C GLN A 229 11.78 -1.30 13.60
N PHE A 230 10.76 -1.27 14.48
CA PHE A 230 10.93 -1.59 15.89
C PHE A 230 11.33 -3.07 16.09
N ASN A 231 10.60 -4.01 15.49
CA ASN A 231 10.87 -5.44 15.67
C ASN A 231 12.21 -5.86 15.04
N TYR A 232 12.55 -5.29 13.89
CA TYR A 232 13.87 -5.49 13.27
C TYR A 232 15.01 -5.02 14.16
N ALA A 233 14.88 -3.84 14.77
CA ALA A 233 15.86 -3.35 15.75
C ALA A 233 16.05 -4.34 16.90
N MET A 234 14.98 -4.98 17.38
CA MET A 234 15.08 -5.98 18.46
C MET A 234 15.88 -7.23 18.06
N LEU A 235 15.87 -7.61 16.78
CA LEU A 235 16.64 -8.73 16.26
C LEU A 235 18.14 -8.40 16.04
N LEU A 236 18.49 -7.11 15.97
CA LEU A 236 19.86 -6.62 15.74
C LEU A 236 20.67 -6.40 17.03
N LYS A 237 20.32 -7.07 18.13
CA LYS A 237 20.88 -6.86 19.49
C LYS A 237 22.41 -6.75 19.58
N ALA A 238 23.14 -7.44 18.69
CA ALA A 238 24.60 -7.41 18.65
C ALA A 238 25.19 -6.19 17.91
N GLU A 239 24.35 -5.39 17.24
CA GLU A 239 24.76 -4.29 16.37
C GLU A 239 24.21 -2.94 16.87
N PRO A 240 24.76 -2.34 17.94
CA PRO A 240 24.18 -1.18 18.61
C PRO A 240 23.95 0.02 17.67
N ALA A 241 24.81 0.23 16.68
CA ALA A 241 24.66 1.29 15.69
C ALA A 241 23.37 1.12 14.86
N LYS A 242 23.11 -0.07 14.36
CA LYS A 242 21.89 -0.39 13.60
C LYS A 242 20.64 -0.35 14.49
N VAL A 243 20.72 -0.85 15.73
CA VAL A 243 19.63 -0.76 16.69
C VAL A 243 19.26 0.70 16.94
N TYR A 244 20.26 1.55 17.23
CA TYR A 244 20.02 2.98 17.46
C TYR A 244 19.42 3.68 16.25
N PHE A 245 19.91 3.36 15.03
CA PHE A 245 19.37 3.88 13.78
C PHE A 245 17.89 3.56 13.63
N TRP A 246 17.51 2.28 13.64
CA TRP A 246 16.13 1.87 13.38
C TRP A 246 15.14 2.32 14.46
N LEU A 247 15.55 2.30 15.74
CA LEU A 247 14.73 2.87 16.81
C LEU A 247 14.56 4.39 16.64
N SER A 248 15.56 5.09 16.09
CA SER A 248 15.48 6.53 15.85
C SER A 248 14.58 6.87 14.66
N VAL A 249 14.57 6.03 13.62
CA VAL A 249 13.65 6.16 12.49
C VAL A 249 12.20 5.90 12.93
N ALA A 250 11.95 4.86 13.73
CA ALA A 250 10.61 4.50 14.18
C ALA A 250 10.03 5.48 15.22
N ALA A 251 10.87 6.05 16.10
CA ALA A 251 10.45 6.80 17.29
C ALA A 251 9.42 7.93 17.04
N PRO A 252 9.52 8.76 15.98
CA PRO A 252 8.55 9.84 15.72
C PRO A 252 7.12 9.33 15.44
N HIS A 253 7.00 8.11 14.98
CA HIS A 253 5.73 7.52 14.50
C HIS A 253 5.07 6.59 15.54
N LEU A 254 5.74 6.33 16.66
CA LEU A 254 5.25 5.44 17.71
C LEU A 254 4.44 6.19 18.78
N THR A 255 3.48 5.48 19.38
CA THR A 255 2.60 6.00 20.43
C THR A 255 2.52 5.03 21.61
N GLY A 256 2.01 5.50 22.76
CA GLY A 256 1.76 4.67 23.95
C GLY A 256 3.01 3.97 24.48
N GLN A 257 2.84 2.78 25.03
CA GLN A 257 3.90 2.00 25.66
C GLN A 257 5.09 1.68 24.73
N THR A 258 4.82 1.48 23.43
CA THR A 258 5.87 1.21 22.44
C THR A 258 6.80 2.41 22.28
N LYS A 259 6.26 3.63 22.33
CA LYS A 259 7.04 4.87 22.30
C LYS A 259 7.97 4.98 23.53
N GLU A 260 7.43 4.71 24.72
CA GLU A 260 8.19 4.74 25.97
C GLU A 260 9.33 3.71 25.96
N LYS A 261 9.02 2.46 25.61
CA LYS A 261 10.02 1.39 25.46
C LYS A 261 11.07 1.72 24.41
N THR A 262 10.69 2.35 23.31
CA THR A 262 11.64 2.77 22.27
C THR A 262 12.59 3.85 22.79
N ALA A 263 12.09 4.82 23.55
CA ALA A 263 12.92 5.86 24.17
C ALA A 263 13.94 5.29 25.15
N GLU A 264 13.53 4.34 26.00
CA GLU A 264 14.42 3.64 26.92
C GLU A 264 15.50 2.85 26.17
N LEU A 265 15.11 2.06 25.17
CA LEU A 265 16.02 1.28 24.34
C LEU A 265 17.00 2.14 23.55
N ARG A 266 16.56 3.29 23.04
CA ARG A 266 17.45 4.26 22.39
C ARG A 266 18.48 4.80 23.36
N THR A 267 18.09 5.17 24.57
CA THR A 267 19.00 5.70 25.61
C THR A 267 20.05 4.67 25.99
N THR A 268 19.64 3.44 26.28
CA THR A 268 20.55 2.36 26.65
C THR A 268 21.48 1.95 25.50
N THR A 269 20.99 1.99 24.26
CA THR A 269 21.79 1.70 23.07
C THR A 269 22.78 2.84 22.78
N ALA A 270 22.35 4.10 22.92
CA ALA A 270 23.19 5.28 22.75
C ALA A 270 24.40 5.28 23.70
N ALA A 271 24.24 4.76 24.92
CA ALA A 271 25.33 4.64 25.89
C ALA A 271 26.45 3.68 25.43
N ARG A 272 26.18 2.81 24.48
CA ARG A 272 27.14 1.85 23.87
C ARG A 272 27.87 2.42 22.64
N LEU A 273 27.55 3.65 22.22
CA LEU A 273 28.11 4.32 21.05
C LEU A 273 28.94 5.54 21.47
N SER A 274 30.01 5.82 20.75
CA SER A 274 30.73 7.07 20.90
C SER A 274 29.89 8.28 20.49
N PRO A 275 30.19 9.50 20.97
CA PRO A 275 29.51 10.71 20.52
C PRO A 275 29.58 10.91 19.00
N ALA A 276 30.69 10.58 18.36
CA ALA A 276 30.86 10.69 16.91
C ALA A 276 29.96 9.72 16.16
N GLN A 277 29.88 8.45 16.58
CA GLN A 277 28.98 7.47 15.97
C GLN A 277 27.51 7.88 16.09
N ARG A 278 27.09 8.41 17.25
CA ARG A 278 25.72 8.91 17.43
C ARG A 278 25.41 10.06 16.48
N ALA A 279 26.31 11.04 16.38
CA ALA A 279 26.12 12.19 15.51
C ALA A 279 26.01 11.78 14.04
N GLU A 280 26.83 10.82 13.60
CA GLU A 280 26.75 10.27 12.24
C GLU A 280 25.41 9.59 11.99
N ILE A 281 24.96 8.73 12.91
CA ILE A 281 23.67 8.03 12.77
C ILE A 281 22.51 9.02 12.79
N ASP A 282 22.54 10.04 13.64
CA ASP A 282 21.50 11.08 13.69
C ASP A 282 21.39 11.84 12.36
N GLN A 283 22.50 12.04 11.62
CA GLN A 283 22.45 12.60 10.28
C GLN A 283 21.84 11.61 9.27
N GLN A 284 22.21 10.34 9.35
CA GLN A 284 21.61 9.30 8.48
C GLN A 284 20.10 9.21 8.68
N VAL A 285 19.61 9.27 9.93
CA VAL A 285 18.18 9.26 10.27
C VAL A 285 17.43 10.45 9.65
N LYS A 286 18.01 11.66 9.67
CA LYS A 286 17.39 12.87 9.10
C LYS A 286 17.16 12.77 7.59
N VAL A 287 18.05 12.10 6.87
CA VAL A 287 17.98 11.97 5.41
C VAL A 287 17.34 10.66 4.95
N TRP A 288 17.11 9.73 5.88
CA TRP A 288 16.49 8.45 5.55
C TRP A 288 15.10 8.63 4.94
N ARG A 289 14.80 7.84 3.93
CA ARG A 289 13.48 7.75 3.29
C ARG A 289 13.16 6.30 3.02
N PRO A 290 11.88 5.91 3.13
CA PRO A 290 11.44 4.58 2.71
C PRO A 290 11.83 4.27 1.27
N VAL A 291 12.12 3.02 1.00
CA VAL A 291 12.41 2.50 -0.34
C VAL A 291 11.23 1.61 -0.74
N GLU A 292 10.54 1.96 -1.81
CA GLU A 292 9.52 1.08 -2.38
C GLU A 292 10.22 -0.09 -3.07
N GLU A 293 9.87 -1.32 -2.69
CA GLU A 293 10.27 -2.50 -3.44
C GLU A 293 9.34 -2.63 -4.67
N GLN A 294 9.95 -2.69 -5.83
CA GLN A 294 9.21 -3.04 -7.05
C GLN A 294 9.05 -4.57 -7.12
N PRO A 295 7.88 -5.04 -7.54
CA PRO A 295 7.57 -6.47 -7.67
C PRO A 295 8.40 -7.18 -8.74
#